data_8c206c7ab4e1d20275e7c9114b481180
#
_entry.id   8c206c7ab4e1d20275e7c9114b481180
#
_cell.length_a   1.000
_cell.length_b   1.000
_cell.length_c   1.000
_cell.angle_alpha   90.00
_cell.angle_beta   90.00
_cell.angle_gamma   90.00
#
_symmetry.space_group_name_H-M   'P 1'
#
loop_
_entity.id
_entity.type
_entity.pdbx_description
1 polymer ?
#
loop_
_entity_poly.entity_id
_entity_poly.type
_entity_poly.pdbx_seq_one_letter_code
_entity_poly.pdbx_strand_id
1 'polypeptide(L)'
;MKALTTMKQWLGRMSVRQQLFGSFACLLVLTAALGASALVGLRAVDHEALALSHKWLKGVGDMSDARSLLVEHRDLEVKHSRTDDTSYHAEYEDKMAAAAKSLQALFDGYQARVEGPEEAALKATVDKSWAAYRDAVSKVVKLGRDKQQQDAADVADGLSSMAFDEVVSAVN
;
A
#
# COMPACT_ATOMS: atom_id res chain seq x y z
N MET A 1 14.88 -43.18 -33.51
CA MET A 1 15.69 -43.26 -34.75
C MET A 1 14.88 -43.33 -36.06
N LYS A 2 13.69 -43.94 -36.11
CA LYS A 2 12.87 -44.09 -37.33
C LYS A 2 12.35 -42.76 -37.94
N ALA A 3 12.05 -41.73 -37.12
CA ALA A 3 11.54 -40.43 -37.59
C ALA A 3 12.55 -39.61 -38.41
N LEU A 4 13.84 -39.69 -38.07
CA LEU A 4 14.94 -38.98 -38.78
C LEU A 4 15.22 -39.58 -40.15
N THR A 5 15.06 -40.89 -40.32
CA THR A 5 15.26 -41.59 -41.58
C THR A 5 14.14 -41.30 -42.58
N THR A 6 12.91 -41.22 -42.10
CA THR A 6 11.73 -40.88 -42.93
C THR A 6 11.80 -39.44 -43.43
N MET A 7 12.27 -38.53 -42.59
CA MET A 7 12.42 -37.08 -42.93
C MET A 7 13.50 -36.87 -44.01
N LYS A 8 14.64 -37.61 -43.91
CA LYS A 8 15.69 -37.58 -44.93
C LYS A 8 15.23 -38.10 -46.31
N GLN A 9 14.42 -39.17 -46.32
CA GLN A 9 13.88 -39.71 -47.56
C GLN A 9 12.87 -38.81 -48.24
N TRP A 10 12.09 -38.07 -47.44
CA TRP A 10 11.08 -37.12 -47.93
C TRP A 10 11.75 -35.87 -48.53
N LEU A 11 12.79 -35.35 -47.85
CA LEU A 11 13.58 -34.18 -48.32
C LEU A 11 14.34 -34.47 -49.61
N GLY A 12 14.81 -35.70 -49.84
CA GLY A 12 15.50 -36.08 -51.08
C GLY A 12 14.64 -36.18 -52.32
N ARG A 13 13.32 -36.15 -52.18
CA ARG A 13 12.34 -36.17 -53.30
C ARG A 13 11.82 -34.78 -53.73
N MET A 14 12.17 -33.73 -52.95
CA MET A 14 11.73 -32.35 -53.25
C MET A 14 12.73 -31.67 -54.21
N SER A 15 12.21 -30.88 -55.13
CA SER A 15 13.03 -30.01 -55.96
C SER A 15 13.81 -28.99 -55.09
N VAL A 16 15.00 -28.57 -55.52
CA VAL A 16 15.80 -27.56 -54.79
C VAL A 16 14.98 -26.30 -54.49
N ARG A 17 14.07 -25.89 -55.41
CA ARG A 17 13.17 -24.76 -55.22
C ARG A 17 12.19 -24.97 -54.06
N GLN A 18 11.64 -26.17 -53.91
CA GLN A 18 10.70 -26.50 -52.82
C GLN A 18 11.46 -26.58 -51.45
N GLN A 19 12.70 -27.06 -51.44
CA GLN A 19 13.52 -27.07 -50.22
C GLN A 19 13.83 -25.63 -49.78
N LEU A 20 14.14 -24.73 -50.71
CA LEU A 20 14.44 -23.33 -50.41
C LEU A 20 13.22 -22.60 -49.88
N PHE A 21 12.06 -22.77 -50.56
CA PHE A 21 10.83 -22.19 -50.07
C PHE A 21 10.38 -22.74 -48.71
N GLY A 22 10.53 -24.05 -48.49
CA GLY A 22 10.21 -24.71 -47.22
C GLY A 22 11.06 -24.22 -46.04
N SER A 23 12.37 -24.06 -46.27
CA SER A 23 13.28 -23.54 -45.24
C SER A 23 12.96 -22.07 -44.90
N PHE A 24 12.65 -21.26 -45.92
CA PHE A 24 12.29 -19.86 -45.72
C PHE A 24 10.94 -19.71 -44.99
N ALA A 25 9.93 -20.51 -45.35
CA ALA A 25 8.67 -20.57 -44.67
C ALA A 25 8.82 -21.00 -43.20
N CYS A 26 9.67 -21.99 -42.92
CA CYS A 26 9.98 -22.44 -41.58
C CYS A 26 10.59 -21.30 -40.72
N LEU A 27 11.56 -20.57 -41.29
CA LEU A 27 12.18 -19.42 -40.62
C LEU A 27 11.18 -18.32 -40.32
N LEU A 28 10.29 -18.03 -41.27
CA LEU A 28 9.21 -17.01 -41.05
C LEU A 28 8.28 -17.44 -39.93
N VAL A 29 7.87 -18.71 -39.87
CA VAL A 29 6.99 -19.21 -38.79
C VAL A 29 7.70 -19.13 -37.44
N LEU A 30 8.99 -19.51 -37.37
CA LEU A 30 9.76 -19.41 -36.13
C LEU A 30 9.93 -17.97 -35.71
N THR A 31 10.21 -17.05 -36.62
CA THR A 31 10.33 -15.61 -36.31
C THR A 31 9.00 -15.04 -35.84
N ALA A 32 7.90 -15.42 -36.48
CA ALA A 32 6.55 -15.00 -36.05
C ALA A 32 6.19 -15.56 -34.67
N ALA A 33 6.53 -16.80 -34.37
CA ALA A 33 6.31 -17.41 -33.06
C ALA A 33 7.11 -16.73 -31.95
N LEU A 34 8.40 -16.42 -32.22
CA LEU A 34 9.25 -15.66 -31.30
C LEU A 34 8.70 -14.24 -31.07
N GLY A 35 8.28 -13.55 -32.13
CA GLY A 35 7.68 -12.23 -32.02
C GLY A 35 6.39 -12.24 -31.21
N ALA A 36 5.53 -13.24 -31.43
CA ALA A 36 4.30 -13.40 -30.66
C ALA A 36 4.59 -13.68 -29.17
N SER A 37 5.54 -14.57 -28.86
CA SER A 37 5.91 -14.87 -27.48
C SER A 37 6.55 -13.66 -26.77
N ALA A 38 7.36 -12.87 -27.46
CA ALA A 38 7.93 -11.63 -26.94
C ALA A 38 6.84 -10.59 -26.62
N LEU A 39 5.83 -10.45 -27.47
CA LEU A 39 4.71 -9.54 -27.23
C LEU A 39 3.85 -9.95 -26.02
N VAL A 40 3.63 -11.26 -25.85
CA VAL A 40 2.92 -11.77 -24.65
C VAL A 40 3.72 -11.51 -23.39
N GLY A 41 5.03 -11.78 -23.42
CA GLY A 41 5.92 -11.48 -22.29
C GLY A 41 5.97 -10.00 -21.93
N LEU A 42 6.04 -9.11 -22.94
CA LEU A 42 6.05 -7.67 -22.71
C LEU A 42 4.75 -7.17 -22.07
N ARG A 43 3.60 -7.69 -22.49
CA ARG A 43 2.30 -7.34 -21.88
C ARG A 43 2.19 -7.79 -20.44
N ALA A 44 2.74 -8.94 -20.09
CA ALA A 44 2.77 -9.43 -18.70
C ALA A 44 3.61 -8.50 -17.81
N VAL A 45 4.79 -8.09 -18.28
CA VAL A 45 5.66 -7.14 -17.56
C VAL A 45 4.99 -5.76 -17.39
N ASP A 46 4.31 -5.28 -18.43
CA ASP A 46 3.60 -3.99 -18.39
C ASP A 46 2.47 -4.02 -17.35
N HIS A 47 1.74 -5.13 -17.28
CA HIS A 47 0.66 -5.30 -16.30
C HIS A 47 1.18 -5.36 -14.86
N GLU A 48 2.27 -6.08 -14.62
CA GLU A 48 2.91 -6.14 -13.31
C GLU A 48 3.54 -4.79 -12.91
N ALA A 49 4.16 -4.07 -13.84
CA ALA A 49 4.72 -2.75 -13.60
C ALA A 49 3.64 -1.72 -13.24
N LEU A 50 2.49 -1.75 -13.90
CA LEU A 50 1.35 -0.90 -13.56
C LEU A 50 0.77 -1.25 -12.18
N ALA A 51 0.63 -2.53 -11.84
CA ALA A 51 0.20 -2.97 -10.51
C ALA A 51 1.17 -2.51 -9.42
N LEU A 52 2.49 -2.63 -9.66
CA LEU A 52 3.51 -2.13 -8.74
C LEU A 52 3.41 -0.61 -8.53
N SER A 53 3.27 0.15 -9.61
CA SER A 53 3.22 1.62 -9.56
C SER A 53 1.95 2.14 -8.90
N HIS A 54 0.79 1.62 -9.27
CA HIS A 54 -0.50 2.16 -8.83
C HIS A 54 -1.00 1.61 -7.49
N LYS A 55 -0.65 0.37 -7.15
CA LYS A 55 -1.11 -0.27 -5.91
C LYS A 55 -0.05 -0.18 -4.82
N TRP A 56 1.12 -0.76 -5.06
CA TRP A 56 2.13 -0.94 -4.01
C TRP A 56 2.87 0.34 -3.64
N LEU A 57 3.39 1.09 -4.61
CA LEU A 57 4.12 2.33 -4.33
C LEU A 57 3.21 3.39 -3.70
N LYS A 58 1.97 3.50 -4.22
CA LYS A 58 1.00 4.40 -3.62
C LYS A 58 0.59 3.95 -2.21
N GLY A 59 0.40 2.66 -1.98
CA GLY A 59 0.09 2.11 -0.66
C GLY A 59 1.18 2.41 0.37
N VAL A 60 2.44 2.17 0.02
CA VAL A 60 3.60 2.50 0.88
C VAL A 60 3.70 4.01 1.14
N GLY A 61 3.45 4.84 0.13
CA GLY A 61 3.41 6.29 0.28
C GLY A 61 2.31 6.73 1.26
N ASP A 62 1.08 6.27 1.05
CA ASP A 62 -0.06 6.59 1.93
C ASP A 62 0.18 6.14 3.39
N MET A 63 0.83 4.99 3.61
CA MET A 63 1.16 4.52 4.97
C MET A 63 2.29 5.34 5.60
N SER A 64 3.27 5.79 4.82
CA SER A 64 4.31 6.71 5.28
C SER A 64 3.73 8.07 5.69
N ASP A 65 2.81 8.60 4.90
CA ASP A 65 2.10 9.85 5.20
C ASP A 65 1.21 9.68 6.44
N ALA A 66 0.51 8.55 6.55
CA ALA A 66 -0.30 8.24 7.73
C ALA A 66 0.55 8.20 9.01
N ARG A 67 1.74 7.59 8.95
CA ARG A 67 2.66 7.56 10.08
C ARG A 67 3.14 8.96 10.48
N SER A 68 3.47 9.80 9.51
CA SER A 68 3.88 11.18 9.76
C SER A 68 2.77 11.99 10.43
N LEU A 69 1.53 11.86 9.96
CA LEU A 69 0.37 12.50 10.55
C LEU A 69 0.03 11.96 11.95
N LEU A 70 0.22 10.67 12.20
CA LEU A 70 0.07 10.07 13.54
C LEU A 70 1.05 10.69 14.53
N VAL A 71 2.32 10.84 14.14
CA VAL A 71 3.35 11.46 14.98
C VAL A 71 3.04 12.93 15.24
N GLU A 72 2.61 13.67 14.22
CA GLU A 72 2.17 15.08 14.38
C GLU A 72 0.99 15.18 15.35
N HIS A 73 -0.02 14.33 15.16
CA HIS A 73 -1.20 14.29 16.04
C HIS A 73 -0.81 13.98 17.49
N ARG A 74 0.10 13.05 17.69
CA ARG A 74 0.64 12.72 19.02
C ARG A 74 1.39 13.87 19.68
N ASP A 75 2.25 14.55 18.92
CA ASP A 75 2.99 15.72 19.41
C ASP A 75 2.05 16.84 19.90
N LEU A 76 1.00 17.09 19.11
CA LEU A 76 -0.03 18.08 19.46
C LEU A 76 -0.82 17.69 20.71
N GLU A 77 -1.17 16.41 20.86
CA GLU A 77 -1.82 15.86 22.06
C GLU A 77 -0.96 16.05 23.30
N VAL A 78 0.32 15.70 23.23
CA VAL A 78 1.26 15.86 24.35
C VAL A 78 1.45 17.34 24.72
N LYS A 79 1.50 18.24 23.74
CA LYS A 79 1.53 19.69 23.98
C LYS A 79 0.24 20.17 24.64
N HIS A 80 -0.92 19.70 24.17
CA HIS A 80 -2.21 20.02 24.75
C HIS A 80 -2.31 19.58 26.21
N SER A 81 -1.84 18.35 26.54
CA SER A 81 -1.91 17.81 27.90
C SER A 81 -1.07 18.59 28.94
N ARG A 82 -0.04 19.31 28.46
CA ARG A 82 0.95 19.97 29.34
C ARG A 82 0.82 21.49 29.42
N THR A 83 0.00 22.10 28.57
CA THR A 83 -0.26 23.54 28.60
C THR A 83 -1.49 23.85 29.45
N ASP A 84 -1.45 24.95 30.20
CA ASP A 84 -2.57 25.51 30.95
C ASP A 84 -3.17 26.72 30.25
N ASP A 85 -2.59 27.16 29.13
CA ASP A 85 -3.06 28.27 28.34
C ASP A 85 -4.16 27.82 27.37
N THR A 86 -5.38 28.30 27.61
CA THR A 86 -6.56 27.93 26.81
C THR A 86 -6.50 28.36 25.35
N SER A 87 -5.68 29.38 25.03
CA SER A 87 -5.49 29.79 23.63
C SER A 87 -4.73 28.74 22.83
N TYR A 88 -3.71 28.14 23.41
CA TYR A 88 -2.99 27.01 22.81
C TYR A 88 -3.83 25.73 22.74
N HIS A 89 -4.72 25.49 23.71
CA HIS A 89 -5.63 24.35 23.62
C HIS A 89 -6.45 24.37 22.34
N ALA A 90 -7.09 25.50 22.02
CA ALA A 90 -7.88 25.64 20.82
C ALA A 90 -7.03 25.42 19.55
N GLU A 91 -5.83 26.00 19.49
CA GLU A 91 -4.91 25.84 18.37
C GLU A 91 -4.49 24.37 18.17
N TYR A 92 -4.13 23.67 19.25
CA TYR A 92 -3.72 22.28 19.18
C TYR A 92 -4.88 21.35 18.77
N GLU A 93 -6.07 21.61 19.29
CA GLU A 93 -7.29 20.85 18.93
C GLU A 93 -7.66 21.01 17.45
N ASP A 94 -7.59 22.22 16.92
CA ASP A 94 -7.83 22.47 15.48
C ASP A 94 -6.81 21.73 14.61
N LYS A 95 -5.54 21.75 14.99
CA LYS A 95 -4.48 21.02 14.27
C LYS A 95 -4.65 19.50 14.39
N MET A 96 -4.98 18.99 15.58
CA MET A 96 -5.28 17.55 15.77
C MET A 96 -6.49 17.13 14.94
N ALA A 97 -7.54 17.94 14.88
CA ALA A 97 -8.71 17.66 14.06
C ALA A 97 -8.38 17.63 12.57
N ALA A 98 -7.52 18.54 12.09
CA ALA A 98 -7.04 18.54 10.71
C ALA A 98 -6.20 17.29 10.39
N ALA A 99 -5.26 16.92 11.26
CA ALA A 99 -4.45 15.71 11.11
C ALA A 99 -5.32 14.44 11.14
N ALA A 100 -6.28 14.35 12.06
CA ALA A 100 -7.22 13.23 12.15
C ALA A 100 -8.10 13.09 10.90
N LYS A 101 -8.53 14.21 10.31
CA LYS A 101 -9.28 14.21 9.04
C LYS A 101 -8.44 13.70 7.89
N SER A 102 -7.17 14.11 7.80
CA SER A 102 -6.23 13.65 6.77
C SER A 102 -5.92 12.17 6.93
N LEU A 103 -5.71 11.70 8.16
CA LEU A 103 -5.53 10.27 8.48
C LEU A 103 -6.73 9.44 8.05
N GLN A 104 -7.94 9.88 8.38
CA GLN A 104 -9.16 9.18 7.99
C GLN A 104 -9.28 9.07 6.46
N ALA A 105 -8.96 10.15 5.73
CA ALA A 105 -8.99 10.15 4.28
C ALA A 105 -7.97 9.16 3.67
N LEU A 106 -6.78 9.01 4.26
CA LEU A 106 -5.79 8.00 3.85
C LEU A 106 -6.30 6.58 4.10
N PHE A 107 -6.87 6.31 5.28
CA PHE A 107 -7.41 5.01 5.63
C PHE A 107 -8.63 4.62 4.76
N ASP A 108 -9.50 5.58 4.46
CA ASP A 108 -10.65 5.38 3.56
C ASP A 108 -10.19 5.14 2.12
N GLY A 109 -9.17 5.88 1.66
CA GLY A 109 -8.54 5.69 0.37
C GLY A 109 -7.86 4.33 0.23
N TYR A 110 -7.28 3.79 1.32
CA TYR A 110 -6.73 2.45 1.34
C TYR A 110 -7.83 1.39 1.26
N GLN A 111 -8.96 1.58 1.93
CA GLN A 111 -10.11 0.67 1.90
C GLN A 111 -10.57 0.34 0.47
N ALA A 112 -10.53 1.31 -0.43
CA ALA A 112 -10.91 1.11 -1.84
C ALA A 112 -9.96 0.18 -2.62
N ARG A 113 -8.78 -0.12 -2.07
CA ARG A 113 -7.72 -0.94 -2.69
C ARG A 113 -7.50 -2.28 -1.99
N VAL A 114 -8.25 -2.54 -0.91
CA VAL A 114 -8.18 -3.79 -0.14
C VAL A 114 -8.62 -4.95 -1.02
N GLU A 115 -7.76 -5.95 -1.18
CA GLU A 115 -8.03 -7.18 -1.92
C GLU A 115 -7.79 -8.40 -1.04
N GLY A 116 -8.83 -9.21 -0.91
CA GLY A 116 -8.77 -10.46 -0.17
C GLY A 116 -8.93 -10.32 1.35
N PRO A 117 -9.03 -11.46 2.04
CA PRO A 117 -9.37 -11.50 3.46
C PRO A 117 -8.23 -11.05 4.38
N GLU A 118 -6.98 -11.23 3.97
CA GLU A 118 -5.81 -10.84 4.78
C GLU A 118 -5.67 -9.33 4.87
N GLU A 119 -5.74 -8.62 3.72
CA GLU A 119 -5.70 -7.14 3.71
C GLU A 119 -6.91 -6.54 4.44
N ALA A 120 -8.10 -7.16 4.31
CA ALA A 120 -9.28 -6.74 5.04
C ALA A 120 -9.11 -6.87 6.55
N ALA A 121 -8.47 -7.92 7.03
CA ALA A 121 -8.17 -8.12 8.45
C ALA A 121 -7.15 -7.10 8.98
N LEU A 122 -6.10 -6.81 8.20
CA LEU A 122 -5.13 -5.77 8.53
C LEU A 122 -5.80 -4.39 8.61
N LYS A 123 -6.62 -4.04 7.62
CA LYS A 123 -7.37 -2.78 7.63
C LYS A 123 -8.30 -2.67 8.84
N ALA A 124 -9.01 -3.74 9.20
CA ALA A 124 -9.87 -3.76 10.39
C ALA A 124 -9.06 -3.54 11.68
N THR A 125 -7.82 -4.05 11.73
CA THR A 125 -6.92 -3.83 12.86
C THR A 125 -6.50 -2.36 12.95
N VAL A 126 -6.15 -1.72 11.82
CA VAL A 126 -5.84 -0.28 11.77
C VAL A 126 -7.04 0.55 12.24
N ASP A 127 -8.25 0.27 11.74
CA ASP A 127 -9.45 1.00 12.12
C ASP A 127 -9.75 0.90 13.61
N LYS A 128 -9.61 -0.31 14.17
CA LYS A 128 -9.84 -0.56 15.59
C LYS A 128 -8.83 0.18 16.47
N SER A 129 -7.54 0.09 16.14
CA SER A 129 -6.48 0.75 16.91
C SER A 129 -6.56 2.27 16.79
N TRP A 130 -6.89 2.80 15.61
CA TRP A 130 -7.14 4.22 15.41
C TRP A 130 -8.33 4.74 16.24
N ALA A 131 -9.42 4.00 16.27
CA ALA A 131 -10.57 4.35 17.10
C ALA A 131 -10.19 4.38 18.60
N ALA A 132 -9.46 3.37 19.08
CA ALA A 132 -9.01 3.32 20.48
C ALA A 132 -8.09 4.49 20.83
N TYR A 133 -7.16 4.87 19.93
CA TYR A 133 -6.31 6.03 20.14
C TYR A 133 -7.10 7.33 20.19
N ARG A 134 -8.05 7.56 19.28
CA ARG A 134 -8.91 8.75 19.33
C ARG A 134 -9.74 8.84 20.61
N ASP A 135 -10.21 7.71 21.12
CA ASP A 135 -10.94 7.68 22.40
C ASP A 135 -10.04 8.08 23.57
N ALA A 136 -8.78 7.63 23.57
CA ALA A 136 -7.80 8.03 24.57
C ALA A 136 -7.47 9.53 24.48
N VAL A 137 -7.23 10.05 23.28
CA VAL A 137 -7.00 11.49 23.02
C VAL A 137 -8.18 12.33 23.49
N SER A 138 -9.40 11.88 23.26
CA SER A 138 -10.60 12.62 23.70
C SER A 138 -10.65 12.83 25.23
N LYS A 139 -10.13 11.87 25.98
CA LYS A 139 -9.99 11.98 27.45
C LYS A 139 -8.93 13.00 27.82
N VAL A 140 -7.77 12.97 27.14
CA VAL A 140 -6.70 13.95 27.33
C VAL A 140 -7.21 15.37 27.09
N VAL A 141 -7.88 15.58 25.95
CA VAL A 141 -8.45 16.89 25.59
C VAL A 141 -9.46 17.37 26.63
N LYS A 142 -10.35 16.48 27.08
CA LYS A 142 -11.33 16.82 28.11
C LYS A 142 -10.66 17.26 29.43
N LEU A 143 -9.71 16.47 29.92
CA LEU A 143 -8.98 16.79 31.17
C LEU A 143 -8.20 18.10 31.05
N GLY A 144 -7.55 18.35 29.92
CA GLY A 144 -6.85 19.60 29.64
C GLY A 144 -7.79 20.81 29.68
N ARG A 145 -8.97 20.72 29.03
CA ARG A 145 -10.02 21.77 29.08
C ARG A 145 -10.53 22.00 30.48
N ASP A 146 -10.67 20.95 31.28
CA ASP A 146 -11.12 21.00 32.68
C ASP A 146 -10.00 21.49 33.62
N LYS A 147 -8.85 21.92 33.10
CA LYS A 147 -7.65 22.40 33.84
C LYS A 147 -7.06 21.36 34.79
N GLN A 148 -7.19 20.10 34.45
CA GLN A 148 -6.61 18.93 35.12
C GLN A 148 -5.34 18.46 34.40
N GLN A 149 -4.33 19.35 34.26
CA GLN A 149 -3.14 19.10 33.44
C GLN A 149 -2.35 17.87 33.87
N GLN A 150 -2.24 17.62 35.19
CA GLN A 150 -1.56 16.43 35.67
C GLN A 150 -2.27 15.16 35.23
N ASP A 151 -3.58 15.11 35.39
CA ASP A 151 -4.40 13.95 34.96
C ASP A 151 -4.36 13.79 33.45
N ALA A 152 -4.38 14.91 32.70
CA ALA A 152 -4.25 14.92 31.25
C ALA A 152 -2.89 14.35 30.80
N ALA A 153 -1.80 14.77 31.45
CA ALA A 153 -0.46 14.26 31.19
C ALA A 153 -0.34 12.77 31.54
N ASP A 154 -0.89 12.33 32.67
CA ASP A 154 -0.87 10.93 33.08
C ASP A 154 -1.64 10.03 32.09
N VAL A 155 -2.79 10.48 31.58
CA VAL A 155 -3.53 9.75 30.52
C VAL A 155 -2.77 9.78 29.20
N ALA A 156 -2.16 10.91 28.83
CA ALA A 156 -1.35 11.02 27.64
C ALA A 156 -0.15 10.06 27.69
N ASP A 157 0.62 10.08 28.78
CA ASP A 157 1.82 9.26 28.94
C ASP A 157 1.53 7.76 29.16
N GLY A 158 0.33 7.43 29.65
CA GLY A 158 -0.13 6.05 29.90
C GLY A 158 -1.03 5.50 28.79
N LEU A 159 -2.34 5.63 29.00
CA LEU A 159 -3.36 5.01 28.16
C LEU A 159 -3.23 5.42 26.68
N SER A 160 -3.03 6.72 26.42
CA SER A 160 -2.95 7.23 25.05
C SER A 160 -1.65 6.82 24.37
N SER A 161 -0.53 6.78 25.10
CA SER A 161 0.75 6.28 24.56
C SER A 161 0.66 4.83 24.11
N MET A 162 0.05 3.95 24.91
CA MET A 162 -0.16 2.55 24.54
C MET A 162 -1.03 2.41 23.29
N ALA A 163 -2.13 3.17 23.22
CA ALA A 163 -3.02 3.15 22.07
C ALA A 163 -2.33 3.72 20.80
N PHE A 164 -1.47 4.72 20.96
CA PHE A 164 -0.64 5.24 19.87
C PHE A 164 0.32 4.19 19.33
N ASP A 165 1.01 3.47 20.20
CA ASP A 165 1.94 2.40 19.80
C ASP A 165 1.21 1.27 19.06
N GLU A 166 -0.03 0.94 19.46
CA GLU A 166 -0.86 -0.04 18.77
C GLU A 166 -1.23 0.42 17.35
N VAL A 167 -1.65 1.68 17.16
CA VAL A 167 -1.99 2.16 15.81
C VAL A 167 -0.76 2.29 14.93
N VAL A 168 0.38 2.73 15.46
CA VAL A 168 1.64 2.79 14.72
C VAL A 168 2.09 1.38 14.31
N SER A 169 1.95 0.41 15.20
CA SER A 169 2.25 -0.99 14.88
C SER A 169 1.34 -1.57 13.81
N ALA A 170 0.06 -1.20 13.80
CA ALA A 170 -0.90 -1.67 12.81
C ALA A 170 -0.67 -1.05 11.41
N VAL A 171 -0.07 0.14 11.34
CA VAL A 171 0.27 0.84 10.09
C VAL A 171 1.64 0.41 9.52
N ASN A 172 2.45 -0.32 10.30
CA ASN A 172 3.75 -0.84 9.88
C ASN A 172 3.65 -2.19 9.16
#